data_3273cd094b6aa4919af838e33171a7fb
#
_entry.id   3273cd094b6aa4919af838e33171a7fb
#
_cell.length_a   1.000
_cell.length_b   1.000
_cell.length_c   1.000
_cell.angle_alpha   90.00
_cell.angle_beta   90.00
_cell.angle_gamma   90.00
#
_symmetry.space_group_name_H-M   'P 1'
#
loop_
_entity.id
_entity.type
_entity.pdbx_description
1 polymer ?
#
loop_
_entity_poly.entity_id
_entity_poly.type
_entity_poly.pdbx_seq_one_letter_code
_entity_poly.pdbx_strand_id
1 'polypeptide(L)'
;MKELELKYGCNPNQKPSRIFIEEGELPIEVLNGRPGYINFLDAFNSWQLVKELKEATGLPAAASFKHVSPAGAAVGLPLTDTLKKVYFVDDVKIPLSPIACAYARARGADRMSSYGDFIALSDTCDAAVATLIKREVSDGIIAPDFTEEALQILRDKRKGTYNVIKIDPTYKPAPIERKQCFGITFEQGRNEIALNDSALFENIPTVSKNFTEEAKRDLMIALITLKYTQSNSVCYVKDGQAIGIGAGQQSRIHCTRLAGNKADIWWLRQCPKVMNLPFKPGIRRADRDNTIDVYISDDYEDVLAEGTWQNFFTEKPEPLTREEKKAWIAQNTKVSLGSDAFFPFGDNIERAHKSGVEYIAQAGGSVRDDNVIETCDKYGITMAFTGVRLFHH
;
A
#
# COMPACT_ATOMS: atom_id res chain seq x y z
N MET A 1 -6.31 -15.90 26.08
CA MET A 1 -5.96 -14.67 26.84
C MET A 1 -6.98 -13.59 26.49
N LYS A 2 -7.62 -12.95 27.45
CA LYS A 2 -8.71 -11.99 27.24
C LYS A 2 -8.21 -10.54 27.05
N GLU A 3 -7.06 -10.21 27.59
CA GLU A 3 -6.45 -8.88 27.50
C GLU A 3 -4.93 -8.95 27.46
N LEU A 4 -4.31 -7.91 26.93
CA LEU A 4 -2.86 -7.69 26.92
C LEU A 4 -2.55 -6.27 27.34
N GLU A 5 -1.78 -6.12 28.44
CA GLU A 5 -1.29 -4.81 28.89
C GLU A 5 -0.19 -4.30 27.97
N LEU A 6 -0.25 -3.00 27.66
CA LEU A 6 0.69 -2.31 26.78
C LEU A 6 1.50 -1.29 27.56
N LYS A 7 2.70 -0.99 27.08
CA LYS A 7 3.60 -0.04 27.74
C LYS A 7 3.02 1.38 27.86
N TYR A 8 2.30 1.82 26.83
CA TYR A 8 1.57 3.09 26.74
C TYR A 8 0.64 3.06 25.50
N GLY A 9 -0.24 4.03 25.35
CA GLY A 9 -1.13 4.20 24.22
C GLY A 9 -0.42 4.76 22.97
N CYS A 10 -1.05 5.68 22.24
CA CYS A 10 -0.41 6.33 21.10
C CYS A 10 0.86 7.12 21.50
N ASN A 11 0.87 7.68 22.69
CA ASN A 11 2.01 8.48 23.21
C ASN A 11 2.47 7.97 24.59
N PRO A 12 3.74 8.17 24.97
CA PRO A 12 4.30 7.68 26.24
C PRO A 12 3.58 8.14 27.50
N ASN A 13 2.90 9.29 27.46
CA ASN A 13 2.11 9.83 28.57
C ASN A 13 0.70 9.22 28.68
N GLN A 14 0.24 8.48 27.68
CA GLN A 14 -1.10 7.87 27.66
C GLN A 14 -1.05 6.49 28.36
N LYS A 15 -1.18 6.52 29.68
CA LYS A 15 -1.20 5.34 30.56
C LYS A 15 -2.38 5.40 31.52
N PRO A 16 -2.97 4.25 31.91
CA PRO A 16 -2.65 2.88 31.47
C PRO A 16 -3.03 2.62 30.01
N SER A 17 -2.53 1.50 29.44
CA SER A 17 -2.84 1.09 28.07
C SER A 17 -2.97 -0.43 27.97
N ARG A 18 -3.95 -0.90 27.26
CA ARG A 18 -4.18 -2.34 26.99
C ARG A 18 -5.00 -2.52 25.72
N ILE A 19 -4.91 -3.71 25.15
CA ILE A 19 -5.91 -4.24 24.23
C ILE A 19 -6.68 -5.34 24.93
N PHE A 20 -7.98 -5.44 24.67
CA PHE A 20 -8.84 -6.46 25.26
C PHE A 20 -10.04 -6.76 24.37
N ILE A 21 -10.69 -7.89 24.65
CA ILE A 21 -11.93 -8.29 24.01
C ILE A 21 -12.99 -8.53 25.07
N GLU A 22 -14.23 -8.11 24.81
CA GLU A 22 -15.33 -8.24 25.78
C GLU A 22 -15.73 -9.71 25.98
N GLU A 23 -15.84 -10.46 24.88
CA GLU A 23 -16.20 -11.88 24.88
C GLU A 23 -15.14 -12.74 24.19
N GLY A 24 -14.88 -13.92 24.75
CA GLY A 24 -13.91 -14.87 24.21
C GLY A 24 -12.47 -14.53 24.58
N GLU A 25 -11.56 -14.86 23.69
CA GLU A 25 -10.12 -14.62 23.81
C GLU A 25 -9.61 -13.78 22.63
N LEU A 26 -8.51 -13.04 22.86
CA LEU A 26 -7.81 -12.32 21.80
C LEU A 26 -7.43 -13.30 20.69
N PRO A 27 -7.74 -13.02 19.42
CA PRO A 27 -7.48 -13.92 18.30
C PRO A 27 -6.02 -13.90 17.85
N ILE A 28 -5.09 -13.59 18.75
CA ILE A 28 -3.68 -13.42 18.45
C ILE A 28 -2.77 -14.11 19.45
N GLU A 29 -1.59 -14.46 18.98
CA GLU A 29 -0.45 -14.86 19.80
C GLU A 29 0.77 -14.03 19.41
N VAL A 30 1.43 -13.39 20.38
CA VAL A 30 2.68 -12.68 20.15
C VAL A 30 3.82 -13.68 20.26
N LEU A 31 4.38 -14.09 19.12
CA LEU A 31 5.44 -15.09 19.04
C LEU A 31 6.82 -14.52 19.35
N ASN A 32 7.00 -13.21 19.16
CA ASN A 32 8.24 -12.48 19.46
C ASN A 32 7.99 -10.99 19.62
N GLY A 33 8.85 -10.30 20.38
CA GLY A 33 8.81 -8.86 20.57
C GLY A 33 7.77 -8.42 21.62
N ARG A 34 7.49 -7.11 21.63
CA ARG A 34 6.47 -6.47 22.48
C ARG A 34 5.76 -5.39 21.66
N PRO A 35 4.77 -5.74 20.84
CA PRO A 35 4.06 -4.77 20.04
C PRO A 35 3.40 -3.71 20.90
N GLY A 36 3.49 -2.45 20.47
CA GLY A 36 2.83 -1.33 21.12
C GLY A 36 1.43 -1.08 20.55
N TYR A 37 0.76 -0.07 21.07
CA TYR A 37 -0.60 0.32 20.72
C TYR A 37 -0.76 0.57 19.20
N ILE A 38 0.12 1.39 18.61
CA ILE A 38 0.09 1.69 17.17
C ILE A 38 0.40 0.45 16.34
N ASN A 39 1.33 -0.41 16.80
CA ASN A 39 1.64 -1.66 16.10
C ASN A 39 0.40 -2.57 15.98
N PHE A 40 -0.41 -2.67 17.03
CA PHE A 40 -1.65 -3.45 16.98
C PHE A 40 -2.71 -2.81 16.09
N LEU A 41 -2.83 -1.48 16.05
CA LEU A 41 -3.72 -0.81 15.10
C LEU A 41 -3.31 -1.10 13.65
N ASP A 42 -2.02 -1.00 13.33
CA ASP A 42 -1.49 -1.36 12.02
C ASP A 42 -1.73 -2.85 11.71
N ALA A 43 -1.44 -3.74 12.67
CA ALA A 43 -1.59 -5.19 12.51
C ALA A 43 -3.04 -5.58 12.18
N PHE A 44 -4.01 -5.09 12.95
CA PHE A 44 -5.40 -5.50 12.76
C PHE A 44 -6.05 -4.89 11.52
N ASN A 45 -5.71 -3.64 11.16
CA ASN A 45 -6.20 -3.03 9.93
C ASN A 45 -5.57 -3.69 8.69
N SER A 46 -4.27 -3.93 8.71
CA SER A 46 -3.58 -4.58 7.59
C SER A 46 -3.99 -6.05 7.42
N TRP A 47 -4.27 -6.77 8.51
CA TRP A 47 -4.77 -8.14 8.45
C TRP A 47 -6.12 -8.23 7.74
N GLN A 48 -7.06 -7.36 8.09
CA GLN A 48 -8.37 -7.31 7.42
C GLN A 48 -8.21 -7.07 5.93
N LEU A 49 -7.34 -6.14 5.54
CA LEU A 49 -7.06 -5.81 4.15
C LEU A 49 -6.54 -7.02 3.37
N VAL A 50 -5.51 -7.69 3.85
CA VAL A 50 -4.91 -8.82 3.10
C VAL A 50 -5.82 -10.04 3.07
N LYS A 51 -6.61 -10.28 4.13
CA LYS A 51 -7.63 -11.34 4.15
C LYS A 51 -8.66 -11.11 3.05
N GLU A 52 -9.21 -9.91 2.96
CA GLU A 52 -10.20 -9.54 1.95
C GLU A 52 -9.62 -9.56 0.53
N LEU A 53 -8.37 -9.11 0.33
CA LEU A 53 -7.68 -9.22 -0.96
C LEU A 53 -7.56 -10.67 -1.42
N LYS A 54 -7.19 -11.59 -0.53
CA LYS A 54 -7.11 -13.02 -0.85
C LYS A 54 -8.47 -13.60 -1.19
N GLU A 55 -9.49 -13.27 -0.42
CA GLU A 55 -10.87 -13.72 -0.65
C GLU A 55 -11.39 -13.23 -2.00
N ALA A 56 -11.11 -11.99 -2.38
CA ALA A 56 -11.57 -11.38 -3.63
C ALA A 56 -10.82 -11.88 -4.87
N THR A 57 -9.52 -12.14 -4.77
CA THR A 57 -8.67 -12.43 -5.92
C THR A 57 -8.25 -13.90 -6.04
N GLY A 58 -8.39 -14.68 -4.97
CA GLY A 58 -7.87 -16.05 -4.88
C GLY A 58 -6.34 -16.15 -4.80
N LEU A 59 -5.63 -15.02 -4.74
CA LEU A 59 -4.16 -14.94 -4.70
C LEU A 59 -3.66 -14.61 -3.31
N PRO A 60 -2.47 -15.11 -2.91
CA PRO A 60 -1.80 -14.64 -1.70
C PRO A 60 -1.63 -13.11 -1.74
N ALA A 61 -1.84 -12.45 -0.61
CA ALA A 61 -1.80 -11.00 -0.52
C ALA A 61 -0.92 -10.52 0.64
N ALA A 62 -0.33 -9.35 0.46
CA ALA A 62 0.47 -8.67 1.47
C ALA A 62 0.17 -7.17 1.52
N ALA A 63 0.38 -6.56 2.67
CA ALA A 63 0.29 -5.13 2.86
C ALA A 63 1.46 -4.61 3.70
N SER A 64 1.86 -3.37 3.43
CA SER A 64 2.81 -2.58 4.22
C SER A 64 2.04 -1.42 4.82
N PHE A 65 1.91 -1.38 6.14
CA PHE A 65 1.14 -0.38 6.87
C PHE A 65 2.03 0.55 7.66
N LYS A 66 1.63 1.80 7.74
CA LYS A 66 2.25 2.80 8.61
C LYS A 66 1.24 3.88 8.99
N HIS A 67 1.20 4.26 10.26
CA HIS A 67 0.24 5.26 10.77
C HIS A 67 -1.22 4.93 10.42
N VAL A 68 -1.57 3.65 10.60
CA VAL A 68 -2.93 3.12 10.42
C VAL A 68 -3.48 3.31 8.99
N SER A 69 -2.57 3.33 8.01
CA SER A 69 -2.93 3.35 6.58
C SER A 69 -1.93 2.53 5.76
N PRO A 70 -2.35 1.94 4.64
CA PRO A 70 -1.44 1.22 3.77
C PRO A 70 -0.50 2.19 3.04
N ALA A 71 0.80 1.91 3.10
CA ALA A 71 1.80 2.45 2.19
C ALA A 71 1.80 1.67 0.86
N GLY A 72 1.43 0.39 0.92
CA GLY A 72 1.27 -0.49 -0.24
C GLY A 72 0.45 -1.73 0.10
N ALA A 73 -0.18 -2.29 -0.93
CA ALA A 73 -0.92 -3.55 -0.88
C ALA A 73 -0.80 -4.25 -2.24
N ALA A 74 -0.68 -5.57 -2.24
CA ALA A 74 -0.47 -6.32 -3.47
C ALA A 74 -0.87 -7.78 -3.35
N VAL A 75 -1.10 -8.40 -4.51
CA VAL A 75 -1.28 -9.85 -4.64
C VAL A 75 -0.05 -10.51 -5.26
N GLY A 76 0.08 -11.83 -5.06
CA GLY A 76 1.26 -12.63 -5.35
C GLY A 76 1.47 -12.96 -6.83
N LEU A 77 1.53 -11.95 -7.70
CA LEU A 77 1.94 -12.12 -9.08
C LEU A 77 3.47 -12.14 -9.21
N PRO A 78 4.04 -12.91 -10.15
CA PRO A 78 5.48 -12.96 -10.37
C PRO A 78 6.09 -11.58 -10.63
N LEU A 79 7.32 -11.36 -10.15
CA LEU A 79 8.07 -10.15 -10.41
C LEU A 79 8.79 -10.23 -11.76
N THR A 80 8.73 -9.17 -12.54
CA THR A 80 9.62 -8.97 -13.69
C THR A 80 11.07 -8.74 -13.22
N ASP A 81 12.05 -8.93 -14.09
CA ASP A 81 13.45 -8.65 -13.72
C ASP A 81 13.66 -7.16 -13.39
N THR A 82 12.93 -6.26 -14.05
CA THR A 82 12.93 -4.83 -13.72
C THR A 82 12.45 -4.61 -12.28
N LEU A 83 11.29 -5.18 -11.92
CA LEU A 83 10.75 -5.03 -10.56
C LEU A 83 11.66 -5.67 -9.50
N LYS A 84 12.29 -6.80 -9.80
CA LYS A 84 13.28 -7.40 -8.87
C LYS A 84 14.42 -6.42 -8.56
N LYS A 85 14.96 -5.73 -9.58
CA LYS A 85 16.01 -4.71 -9.40
C LYS A 85 15.52 -3.52 -8.62
N VAL A 86 14.37 -2.96 -8.98
CA VAL A 86 13.77 -1.78 -8.33
C VAL A 86 13.42 -2.05 -6.87
N TYR A 87 13.03 -3.28 -6.55
CA TYR A 87 12.71 -3.69 -5.18
C TYR A 87 13.90 -4.25 -4.41
N PHE A 88 15.09 -4.25 -5.01
CA PHE A 88 16.34 -4.75 -4.44
C PHE A 88 16.26 -6.22 -3.99
N VAL A 89 15.62 -7.06 -4.80
CA VAL A 89 15.46 -8.49 -4.55
C VAL A 89 16.08 -9.37 -5.65
N ASP A 90 16.73 -8.76 -6.63
CA ASP A 90 17.40 -9.44 -7.76
C ASP A 90 18.60 -10.28 -7.34
N ASP A 91 19.19 -9.99 -6.19
CA ASP A 91 20.32 -10.72 -5.60
C ASP A 91 19.89 -11.85 -4.63
N VAL A 92 18.59 -12.05 -4.43
CA VAL A 92 18.05 -13.09 -3.54
C VAL A 92 18.16 -14.46 -4.23
N LYS A 93 18.87 -15.39 -3.59
CA LYS A 93 19.13 -16.73 -4.15
C LYS A 93 17.97 -17.71 -3.96
N ILE A 94 17.11 -17.48 -2.98
CA ILE A 94 15.93 -18.31 -2.72
C ILE A 94 14.85 -17.95 -3.74
N PRO A 95 14.20 -18.93 -4.39
CA PRO A 95 13.06 -18.68 -5.25
C PRO A 95 11.96 -17.93 -4.48
N LEU A 96 11.44 -16.84 -5.05
CA LEU A 96 10.37 -16.10 -4.43
C LEU A 96 9.05 -16.84 -4.58
N SER A 97 8.46 -17.22 -3.45
CA SER A 97 7.10 -17.76 -3.41
C SER A 97 6.05 -16.69 -3.79
N PRO A 98 4.81 -17.08 -4.14
CA PRO A 98 3.76 -16.11 -4.41
C PRO A 98 3.54 -15.10 -3.28
N ILE A 99 3.60 -15.53 -2.00
CA ILE A 99 3.48 -14.62 -0.86
C ILE A 99 4.71 -13.69 -0.72
N ALA A 100 5.90 -14.16 -1.07
CA ALA A 100 7.09 -13.30 -1.12
C ALA A 100 7.01 -12.27 -2.26
N CYS A 101 6.45 -12.63 -3.41
CA CYS A 101 6.15 -11.68 -4.49
C CYS A 101 5.13 -10.63 -4.06
N ALA A 102 4.06 -11.03 -3.35
CA ALA A 102 3.08 -10.10 -2.81
C ALA A 102 3.72 -9.08 -1.86
N TYR A 103 4.55 -9.54 -0.92
CA TYR A 103 5.27 -8.68 0.01
C TYR A 103 6.23 -7.72 -0.71
N ALA A 104 7.05 -8.23 -1.64
CA ALA A 104 7.98 -7.40 -2.40
C ALA A 104 7.24 -6.29 -3.19
N ARG A 105 6.08 -6.59 -3.77
CA ARG A 105 5.22 -5.63 -4.46
C ARG A 105 4.59 -4.61 -3.50
N ALA A 106 4.02 -5.06 -2.39
CA ALA A 106 3.38 -4.20 -1.41
C ALA A 106 4.36 -3.18 -0.82
N ARG A 107 5.55 -3.64 -0.39
CA ARG A 107 6.59 -2.75 0.11
C ARG A 107 7.23 -1.90 -1.00
N GLY A 108 7.40 -2.48 -2.18
CA GLY A 108 8.05 -1.84 -3.33
C GLY A 108 7.25 -0.68 -3.91
N ALA A 109 5.95 -0.60 -3.65
CA ALA A 109 5.07 0.44 -4.15
C ALA A 109 5.49 1.84 -3.67
N ASP A 110 5.80 1.97 -2.38
CA ASP A 110 6.27 3.21 -1.76
C ASP A 110 7.33 2.85 -0.71
N ARG A 111 8.57 2.70 -1.17
CA ARG A 111 9.69 2.29 -0.33
C ARG A 111 10.03 3.31 0.77
N MET A 112 9.75 4.61 0.51
CA MET A 112 9.97 5.66 1.49
C MET A 112 8.97 5.56 2.65
N SER A 113 7.68 5.45 2.37
CA SER A 113 6.64 5.30 3.39
C SER A 113 6.70 3.95 4.10
N SER A 114 7.23 2.90 3.47
CA SER A 114 7.39 1.57 4.04
C SER A 114 8.58 1.43 5.00
N TYR A 115 9.39 2.46 5.18
CA TYR A 115 10.47 2.46 6.15
C TYR A 115 9.91 2.45 7.58
N GLY A 116 10.12 1.36 8.32
CA GLY A 116 9.54 1.16 9.65
C GLY A 116 8.07 0.75 9.61
N ASP A 117 7.66 0.00 8.60
CA ASP A 117 6.30 -0.50 8.41
C ASP A 117 5.91 -1.62 9.38
N PHE A 118 4.60 -1.91 9.39
CA PHE A 118 4.02 -3.13 9.92
C PHE A 118 3.46 -3.94 8.75
N ILE A 119 3.87 -5.22 8.64
CA ILE A 119 3.58 -6.08 7.51
C ILE A 119 2.40 -6.99 7.84
N ALA A 120 1.48 -7.18 6.89
CA ALA A 120 0.48 -8.26 6.97
C ALA A 120 0.62 -9.20 5.77
N LEU A 121 0.43 -10.48 6.05
CA LEU A 121 0.38 -11.54 5.04
C LEU A 121 -0.94 -12.31 5.17
N SER A 122 -1.59 -12.63 4.06
CA SER A 122 -2.80 -13.44 4.04
C SER A 122 -2.56 -14.93 4.25
N ASP A 123 -1.31 -15.37 4.07
CA ASP A 123 -0.88 -16.76 4.10
C ASP A 123 0.31 -16.95 5.05
N THR A 124 0.70 -18.21 5.27
CA THR A 124 1.86 -18.55 6.08
C THR A 124 3.11 -17.81 5.60
N CYS A 125 3.79 -17.14 6.52
CA CYS A 125 5.10 -16.54 6.27
C CYS A 125 6.15 -17.64 6.08
N ASP A 126 6.72 -17.73 4.89
CA ASP A 126 7.78 -18.68 4.57
C ASP A 126 9.19 -18.06 4.68
N ALA A 127 10.20 -18.89 4.49
CA ALA A 127 11.60 -18.47 4.55
C ALA A 127 11.95 -17.40 3.51
N ALA A 128 11.32 -17.42 2.33
CA ALA A 128 11.55 -16.43 1.28
C ALA A 128 11.10 -15.04 1.75
N VAL A 129 9.86 -14.91 2.28
CA VAL A 129 9.38 -13.65 2.86
C VAL A 129 10.27 -13.19 4.01
N ALA A 130 10.57 -14.08 4.96
CA ALA A 130 11.39 -13.73 6.12
C ALA A 130 12.78 -13.22 5.71
N THR A 131 13.37 -13.80 4.66
CA THR A 131 14.65 -13.36 4.09
C THR A 131 14.56 -11.95 3.52
N LEU A 132 13.45 -11.60 2.84
CA LEU A 132 13.23 -10.24 2.36
C LEU A 132 13.06 -9.26 3.53
N ILE A 133 12.24 -9.60 4.52
CA ILE A 133 11.98 -8.77 5.70
C ILE A 133 13.26 -8.51 6.50
N LYS A 134 14.12 -9.52 6.64
CA LYS A 134 15.40 -9.38 7.37
C LYS A 134 16.26 -8.24 6.85
N ARG A 135 16.18 -7.94 5.57
CA ARG A 135 17.00 -6.94 4.86
C ARG A 135 16.44 -5.51 4.95
N GLU A 136 15.21 -5.35 5.44
CA GLU A 136 14.48 -4.08 5.44
C GLU A 136 14.30 -3.54 6.87
N VAL A 137 14.07 -2.24 7.01
CA VAL A 137 13.66 -1.63 8.28
C VAL A 137 12.14 -1.77 8.41
N SER A 138 11.71 -2.53 9.40
CA SER A 138 10.31 -2.87 9.66
C SER A 138 10.11 -3.02 11.17
N ASP A 139 8.91 -2.73 11.66
CA ASP A 139 8.56 -2.80 13.08
C ASP A 139 7.93 -4.13 13.48
N GLY A 140 7.27 -4.80 12.56
CA GLY A 140 6.64 -6.08 12.86
C GLY A 140 5.86 -6.68 11.71
N ILE A 141 5.31 -7.86 11.99
CA ILE A 141 4.52 -8.65 11.03
C ILE A 141 3.36 -9.35 11.73
N ILE A 142 2.24 -9.44 11.02
CA ILE A 142 1.09 -10.30 11.35
C ILE A 142 0.82 -11.26 10.21
N ALA A 143 0.64 -12.54 10.52
CA ALA A 143 0.30 -13.58 9.56
C ALA A 143 -0.49 -14.70 10.26
N PRO A 144 -1.25 -15.53 9.50
CA PRO A 144 -1.99 -16.65 10.08
C PRO A 144 -1.07 -17.75 10.61
N ASP A 145 0.12 -17.90 10.03
CA ASP A 145 1.13 -18.85 10.50
C ASP A 145 2.54 -18.48 10.01
N PHE A 146 3.54 -19.17 10.55
CA PHE A 146 4.95 -19.00 10.21
C PHE A 146 5.62 -20.36 10.10
N THR A 147 6.43 -20.59 9.04
CA THR A 147 7.29 -21.77 9.05
C THR A 147 8.36 -21.63 10.13
N GLU A 148 8.88 -22.74 10.63
CA GLU A 148 9.91 -22.73 11.68
C GLU A 148 11.15 -21.94 11.25
N GLU A 149 11.59 -22.12 10.01
CA GLU A 149 12.71 -21.38 9.43
C GLU A 149 12.42 -19.87 9.36
N ALA A 150 11.25 -19.47 8.88
CA ALA A 150 10.84 -18.06 8.83
C ALA A 150 10.82 -17.43 10.23
N LEU A 151 10.24 -18.15 11.19
CA LEU A 151 10.14 -17.66 12.57
C LEU A 151 11.55 -17.47 13.18
N GLN A 152 12.49 -18.37 12.92
CA GLN A 152 13.87 -18.21 13.40
C GLN A 152 14.55 -16.99 12.78
N ILE A 153 14.42 -16.77 11.46
CA ILE A 153 14.96 -15.59 10.77
C ILE A 153 14.39 -14.29 11.37
N LEU A 154 13.08 -14.26 11.64
CA LEU A 154 12.41 -13.08 12.18
C LEU A 154 12.77 -12.82 13.66
N ARG A 155 12.92 -13.87 14.47
CA ARG A 155 13.37 -13.75 15.86
C ARG A 155 14.77 -13.15 15.98
N ASP A 156 15.67 -13.44 15.05
CA ASP A 156 17.04 -12.90 15.06
C ASP A 156 17.10 -11.42 14.63
N LYS A 157 16.01 -10.91 14.00
CA LYS A 157 15.94 -9.52 13.56
C LYS A 157 15.85 -8.55 14.74
N ARG A 158 16.46 -7.35 14.59
CA ARG A 158 16.47 -6.29 15.61
C ARG A 158 17.00 -6.78 16.97
N LYS A 159 18.03 -7.63 16.95
CA LYS A 159 18.63 -8.21 18.18
C LYS A 159 17.59 -8.94 19.05
N GLY A 160 16.65 -9.64 18.41
CA GLY A 160 15.63 -10.43 19.10
C GLY A 160 14.35 -9.67 19.49
N THR A 161 14.20 -8.41 19.07
CA THR A 161 13.04 -7.57 19.48
C THR A 161 12.02 -7.30 18.37
N TYR A 162 12.16 -7.94 17.20
CA TYR A 162 11.20 -7.78 16.10
C TYR A 162 9.83 -8.33 16.48
N ASN A 163 8.77 -7.57 16.18
CA ASN A 163 7.42 -7.97 16.56
C ASN A 163 6.86 -9.01 15.58
N VAL A 164 6.47 -10.17 16.09
CA VAL A 164 5.86 -11.26 15.31
C VAL A 164 4.54 -11.64 15.94
N ILE A 165 3.45 -11.46 15.22
CA ILE A 165 2.09 -11.75 15.67
C ILE A 165 1.49 -12.83 14.79
N LYS A 166 1.04 -13.92 15.41
CA LYS A 166 0.19 -14.93 14.79
C LYS A 166 -1.27 -14.58 15.05
N ILE A 167 -2.12 -14.66 14.02
CA ILE A 167 -3.55 -14.39 14.13
C ILE A 167 -4.35 -15.63 13.76
N ASP A 168 -5.47 -15.85 14.47
CA ASP A 168 -6.45 -16.84 14.08
C ASP A 168 -7.22 -16.38 12.84
N PRO A 169 -7.03 -17.01 11.67
CA PRO A 169 -7.69 -16.60 10.44
C PRO A 169 -9.19 -16.86 10.43
N THR A 170 -9.69 -17.67 11.35
CA THR A 170 -11.10 -18.04 11.47
C THR A 170 -11.91 -17.07 12.33
N TYR A 171 -11.22 -16.20 13.09
CA TYR A 171 -11.86 -15.22 13.94
C TYR A 171 -12.74 -14.26 13.14
N LYS A 172 -13.94 -14.05 13.65
CA LYS A 172 -14.91 -13.07 13.14
C LYS A 172 -15.24 -12.08 14.26
N PRO A 173 -14.95 -10.79 14.06
CA PRO A 173 -15.34 -9.78 15.04
C PRO A 173 -16.86 -9.63 15.15
N ALA A 174 -17.32 -9.04 16.24
CA ALA A 174 -18.74 -8.74 16.41
C ALA A 174 -19.26 -7.83 15.28
N PRO A 175 -20.55 -7.96 14.89
CA PRO A 175 -21.13 -7.20 13.79
C PRO A 175 -21.29 -5.69 14.11
N ILE A 176 -21.14 -5.32 15.36
CA ILE A 176 -21.21 -3.92 15.85
C ILE A 176 -19.82 -3.50 16.32
N GLU A 177 -19.39 -2.34 15.86
CA GLU A 177 -18.14 -1.72 16.31
C GLU A 177 -18.38 -0.41 17.03
N ARG A 178 -17.51 -0.08 17.98
CA ARG A 178 -17.59 1.11 18.83
C ARG A 178 -16.30 1.90 18.79
N LYS A 179 -16.44 3.21 18.77
CA LYS A 179 -15.34 4.17 18.86
C LYS A 179 -15.69 5.24 19.90
N GLN A 180 -14.71 5.64 20.71
CA GLN A 180 -14.90 6.72 21.67
C GLN A 180 -14.21 8.01 21.23
N CYS A 181 -14.91 9.14 21.37
CA CYS A 181 -14.37 10.47 21.17
C CYS A 181 -14.94 11.39 22.24
N PHE A 182 -14.09 12.07 22.98
CA PHE A 182 -14.48 12.98 24.06
C PHE A 182 -15.42 12.32 25.11
N GLY A 183 -15.18 11.03 25.42
CA GLY A 183 -16.03 10.25 26.34
C GLY A 183 -17.38 9.80 25.79
N ILE A 184 -17.71 10.20 24.55
CA ILE A 184 -18.94 9.78 23.85
C ILE A 184 -18.61 8.55 23.00
N THR A 185 -19.44 7.51 23.13
CA THR A 185 -19.31 6.30 22.34
C THR A 185 -20.15 6.41 21.08
N PHE A 186 -19.49 6.23 19.95
CA PHE A 186 -20.12 6.05 18.64
C PHE A 186 -20.26 4.55 18.39
N GLU A 187 -21.41 4.12 17.92
CA GLU A 187 -21.72 2.72 17.60
C GLU A 187 -22.25 2.63 16.18
N GLN A 188 -21.76 1.67 15.41
CA GLN A 188 -22.19 1.41 14.05
C GLN A 188 -22.06 -0.06 13.70
N GLY A 189 -22.76 -0.53 12.65
CA GLY A 189 -22.48 -1.79 12.02
C GLY A 189 -21.09 -1.78 11.40
N ARG A 190 -20.37 -2.91 11.48
CA ARG A 190 -19.10 -3.07 10.75
C ARG A 190 -19.32 -2.94 9.25
N ASN A 191 -18.34 -2.39 8.57
CA ASN A 191 -18.33 -2.35 7.12
C ASN A 191 -18.00 -3.75 6.56
N GLU A 192 -19.02 -4.58 6.37
CA GLU A 192 -18.91 -5.95 5.85
C GLU A 192 -19.21 -6.04 4.34
N ILE A 193 -19.25 -4.89 3.64
CA ILE A 193 -19.51 -4.90 2.21
C ILE A 193 -18.43 -5.70 1.48
N ALA A 194 -18.86 -6.70 0.70
CA ALA A 194 -17.98 -7.49 -0.15
C ALA A 194 -17.63 -6.72 -1.43
N LEU A 195 -16.34 -6.56 -1.70
CA LEU A 195 -15.82 -5.85 -2.88
C LEU A 195 -15.23 -6.81 -3.93
N ASN A 196 -15.85 -8.00 -4.03
CA ASN A 196 -15.46 -9.07 -4.95
C ASN A 196 -16.54 -9.40 -5.98
N ASP A 197 -17.62 -8.62 -6.02
CA ASP A 197 -18.74 -8.85 -6.91
C ASP A 197 -18.52 -8.11 -8.24
N SER A 198 -18.74 -8.80 -9.37
CA SER A 198 -18.76 -8.22 -10.72
C SER A 198 -19.81 -7.11 -10.86
N ALA A 199 -20.89 -7.14 -10.07
CA ALA A 199 -21.92 -6.11 -10.02
C ALA A 199 -21.38 -4.70 -9.75
N LEU A 200 -20.22 -4.58 -9.07
CA LEU A 200 -19.53 -3.32 -8.86
C LEU A 200 -19.15 -2.60 -10.17
N PHE A 201 -19.05 -3.33 -11.28
CA PHE A 201 -18.59 -2.84 -12.57
C PHE A 201 -19.67 -2.85 -13.66
N GLU A 202 -20.94 -3.03 -13.31
CA GLU A 202 -22.05 -3.09 -14.28
C GLU A 202 -22.53 -1.68 -14.69
N ASN A 203 -22.53 -0.73 -13.78
CA ASN A 203 -22.94 0.64 -14.06
C ASN A 203 -21.76 1.45 -14.63
N ILE A 204 -21.64 1.46 -15.96
CA ILE A 204 -20.57 2.14 -16.68
C ILE A 204 -21.16 3.34 -17.44
N PRO A 205 -21.10 4.57 -16.92
CA PRO A 205 -21.69 5.74 -17.55
C PRO A 205 -20.91 6.27 -18.76
N THR A 206 -19.61 5.97 -18.86
CA THR A 206 -18.71 6.43 -19.93
C THR A 206 -19.00 5.78 -21.29
N VAL A 207 -18.51 6.39 -22.39
CA VAL A 207 -18.61 5.83 -23.75
C VAL A 207 -17.85 4.51 -23.86
N SER A 208 -16.61 4.46 -23.35
CA SER A 208 -15.85 3.21 -23.23
C SER A 208 -16.51 2.31 -22.19
N LYS A 209 -16.82 1.06 -22.54
CA LYS A 209 -17.59 0.13 -21.70
C LYS A 209 -16.81 -1.09 -21.24
N ASN A 210 -15.59 -1.29 -21.73
CA ASN A 210 -14.89 -2.55 -21.55
C ASN A 210 -13.85 -2.48 -20.45
N PHE A 211 -14.05 -3.26 -19.39
CA PHE A 211 -13.01 -3.61 -18.43
C PHE A 211 -12.38 -4.94 -18.81
N THR A 212 -11.06 -5.01 -18.84
CA THR A 212 -10.36 -6.30 -18.89
C THR A 212 -10.44 -7.00 -17.54
N GLU A 213 -10.21 -8.30 -17.48
CA GLU A 213 -10.19 -9.04 -16.20
C GLU A 213 -9.06 -8.54 -15.27
N GLU A 214 -7.92 -8.16 -15.84
CA GLU A 214 -6.82 -7.52 -15.09
C GLU A 214 -7.26 -6.18 -14.51
N ALA A 215 -7.99 -5.36 -15.27
CA ALA A 215 -8.50 -4.08 -14.78
C ALA A 215 -9.52 -4.27 -13.65
N LYS A 216 -10.43 -5.23 -13.77
CA LYS A 216 -11.39 -5.56 -12.70
C LYS A 216 -10.66 -6.02 -11.42
N ARG A 217 -9.69 -6.93 -11.56
CA ARG A 217 -8.84 -7.35 -10.43
C ARG A 217 -8.16 -6.15 -9.78
N ASP A 218 -7.54 -5.28 -10.57
CA ASP A 218 -6.79 -4.14 -10.07
C ASP A 218 -7.72 -3.09 -9.42
N LEU A 219 -8.94 -2.90 -9.95
CA LEU A 219 -9.97 -2.07 -9.32
C LEU A 219 -10.48 -2.66 -8.00
N MET A 220 -10.67 -3.98 -7.91
CA MET A 220 -10.99 -4.64 -6.64
C MET A 220 -9.88 -4.42 -5.60
N ILE A 221 -8.61 -4.56 -6.00
CA ILE A 221 -7.47 -4.26 -5.13
C ILE A 221 -7.50 -2.81 -4.66
N ALA A 222 -7.80 -1.85 -5.57
CA ALA A 222 -7.91 -0.45 -5.21
C ALA A 222 -9.02 -0.22 -4.16
N LEU A 223 -10.23 -0.71 -4.41
CA LEU A 223 -11.37 -0.50 -3.52
C LEU A 223 -11.17 -1.16 -2.14
N ILE A 224 -10.66 -2.40 -2.10
CA ILE A 224 -10.35 -3.08 -0.84
C ILE A 224 -9.25 -2.33 -0.07
N THR A 225 -8.22 -1.86 -0.74
CA THR A 225 -7.18 -1.03 -0.12
C THR A 225 -7.76 0.23 0.51
N LEU A 226 -8.68 0.91 -0.18
CA LEU A 226 -9.32 2.14 0.30
C LEU A 226 -10.27 1.90 1.47
N LYS A 227 -10.91 0.74 1.56
CA LYS A 227 -11.75 0.36 2.70
C LYS A 227 -11.00 0.42 4.04
N TYR A 228 -9.67 0.29 4.01
CA TYR A 228 -8.78 0.32 5.18
C TYR A 228 -7.81 1.51 5.15
N THR A 229 -8.12 2.55 4.39
CA THR A 229 -7.30 3.75 4.26
C THR A 229 -8.04 4.97 4.80
N GLN A 230 -7.39 5.78 5.62
CA GLN A 230 -7.99 7.01 6.17
C GLN A 230 -8.49 7.93 5.06
N SER A 231 -9.74 8.36 5.15
CA SER A 231 -10.40 9.22 4.15
C SER A 231 -9.95 10.68 4.24
N ASN A 232 -10.04 11.48 3.15
CA ASN A 232 -10.30 11.02 1.78
C ASN A 232 -9.14 10.17 1.30
N SER A 233 -9.46 9.14 0.53
CA SER A 233 -8.43 8.27 -0.01
C SER A 233 -8.65 7.92 -1.49
N VAL A 234 -7.53 7.76 -2.22
CA VAL A 234 -7.46 7.40 -3.64
C VAL A 234 -6.31 6.43 -3.82
N CYS A 235 -6.50 5.41 -4.65
CA CYS A 235 -5.50 4.36 -4.89
C CYS A 235 -5.32 4.09 -6.38
N TYR A 236 -4.09 4.22 -6.86
CA TYR A 236 -3.66 3.80 -8.20
C TYR A 236 -3.11 2.38 -8.10
N VAL A 237 -3.55 1.51 -9.01
CA VAL A 237 -3.16 0.10 -9.04
C VAL A 237 -2.71 -0.30 -10.45
N LYS A 238 -1.67 -1.11 -10.53
CA LYS A 238 -1.18 -1.70 -11.78
C LYS A 238 -0.61 -3.10 -11.51
N ASP A 239 -0.95 -4.04 -12.37
CA ASP A 239 -0.41 -5.40 -12.34
C ASP A 239 -0.48 -6.06 -10.95
N GLY A 240 -1.63 -5.95 -10.29
CA GLY A 240 -1.90 -6.61 -9.01
C GLY A 240 -1.29 -5.92 -7.79
N GLN A 241 -0.85 -4.66 -7.89
CA GLN A 241 -0.30 -3.91 -6.75
C GLN A 241 -0.74 -2.45 -6.75
N ALA A 242 -1.02 -1.93 -5.57
CA ALA A 242 -1.12 -0.49 -5.37
C ALA A 242 0.23 0.17 -5.67
N ILE A 243 0.23 1.19 -6.53
CA ILE A 243 1.44 1.92 -6.93
C ILE A 243 1.47 3.35 -6.40
N GLY A 244 0.34 3.84 -5.90
CA GLY A 244 0.25 5.14 -5.25
C GLY A 244 -1.03 5.24 -4.44
N ILE A 245 -0.91 5.49 -3.14
CA ILE A 245 -2.03 5.64 -2.22
C ILE A 245 -1.97 7.03 -1.59
N GLY A 246 -3.04 7.79 -1.72
CA GLY A 246 -3.29 9.03 -0.99
C GLY A 246 -4.25 8.77 0.15
N ALA A 247 -3.92 9.21 1.35
CA ALA A 247 -4.68 8.99 2.57
C ALA A 247 -4.87 10.28 3.38
N GLY A 248 -5.98 10.40 4.08
CA GLY A 248 -6.21 11.43 5.08
C GLY A 248 -6.26 12.86 4.54
N GLN A 249 -6.61 13.07 3.27
CA GLN A 249 -6.67 14.39 2.68
C GLN A 249 -8.07 15.00 2.81
N GLN A 250 -8.13 16.29 3.13
CA GLN A 250 -9.41 17.02 3.26
C GLN A 250 -10.03 17.36 1.90
N SER A 251 -9.21 17.44 0.84
CA SER A 251 -9.65 17.71 -0.53
C SER A 251 -9.41 16.51 -1.43
N ARG A 252 -10.45 16.10 -2.19
CA ARG A 252 -10.35 14.98 -3.14
C ARG A 252 -9.24 15.20 -4.17
N ILE A 253 -9.14 16.40 -4.74
CA ILE A 253 -8.11 16.69 -5.75
C ILE A 253 -6.69 16.63 -5.15
N HIS A 254 -6.48 17.08 -3.92
CA HIS A 254 -5.19 16.94 -3.25
C HIS A 254 -4.84 15.48 -3.02
N CYS A 255 -5.83 14.66 -2.66
CA CYS A 255 -5.66 13.23 -2.51
C CYS A 255 -5.26 12.55 -3.83
N THR A 256 -5.98 12.87 -4.92
CA THR A 256 -5.69 12.36 -6.27
C THR A 256 -4.29 12.76 -6.74
N ARG A 257 -3.86 14.00 -6.45
CA ARG A 257 -2.51 14.48 -6.77
C ARG A 257 -1.45 13.73 -5.97
N LEU A 258 -1.64 13.58 -4.65
CA LEU A 258 -0.70 12.88 -3.78
C LEU A 258 -0.51 11.42 -4.23
N ALA A 259 -1.61 10.69 -4.43
CA ALA A 259 -1.58 9.31 -4.89
C ALA A 259 -0.93 9.20 -6.28
N GLY A 260 -1.28 10.10 -7.20
CA GLY A 260 -0.70 10.14 -8.54
C GLY A 260 0.80 10.46 -8.54
N ASN A 261 1.27 11.36 -7.68
CA ASN A 261 2.69 11.65 -7.54
C ASN A 261 3.47 10.41 -7.06
N LYS A 262 2.92 9.64 -6.11
CA LYS A 262 3.52 8.37 -5.67
C LYS A 262 3.55 7.33 -6.80
N ALA A 263 2.47 7.21 -7.58
CA ALA A 263 2.41 6.33 -8.73
C ALA A 263 3.46 6.72 -9.80
N ASP A 264 3.63 8.00 -10.05
CA ASP A 264 4.64 8.52 -10.98
C ASP A 264 6.07 8.22 -10.49
N ILE A 265 6.34 8.37 -9.19
CA ILE A 265 7.63 8.01 -8.57
C ILE A 265 7.90 6.51 -8.73
N TRP A 266 6.90 5.65 -8.45
CA TRP A 266 7.03 4.21 -8.64
C TRP A 266 7.42 3.86 -10.09
N TRP A 267 6.82 4.52 -11.08
CA TRP A 267 7.14 4.31 -12.49
C TRP A 267 8.51 4.88 -12.88
N LEU A 268 8.86 6.08 -12.38
CA LEU A 268 10.16 6.72 -12.62
C LEU A 268 11.33 5.91 -12.05
N ARG A 269 11.13 5.19 -10.94
CA ARG A 269 12.16 4.29 -10.38
C ARG A 269 12.54 3.16 -11.34
N GLN A 270 11.70 2.85 -12.33
CA GLN A 270 11.95 1.84 -13.38
C GLN A 270 12.62 2.43 -14.62
N CYS A 271 12.82 3.75 -14.68
CA CYS A 271 13.54 4.40 -15.76
C CYS A 271 15.01 3.92 -15.80
N PRO A 272 15.55 3.53 -16.97
CA PRO A 272 16.93 3.05 -17.07
C PRO A 272 17.96 4.00 -16.46
N LYS A 273 17.78 5.31 -16.61
CA LYS A 273 18.66 6.34 -16.03
C LYS A 273 18.66 6.29 -14.49
N VAL A 274 17.52 5.99 -13.86
CA VAL A 274 17.39 5.83 -12.41
C VAL A 274 17.93 4.48 -11.96
N MET A 275 17.58 3.39 -12.67
CA MET A 275 18.04 2.03 -12.32
C MET A 275 19.56 1.87 -12.42
N ASN A 276 20.22 2.63 -13.30
CA ASN A 276 21.65 2.54 -13.56
C ASN A 276 22.44 3.63 -12.83
N LEU A 277 21.88 4.29 -11.82
CA LEU A 277 22.62 5.26 -11.00
C LEU A 277 23.90 4.62 -10.43
N PRO A 278 25.08 5.27 -10.58
CA PRO A 278 26.38 4.70 -10.26
C PRO A 278 26.66 4.72 -8.75
N PHE A 279 25.84 4.05 -7.96
CA PHE A 279 26.02 3.99 -6.51
C PHE A 279 27.35 3.32 -6.12
N LYS A 280 27.98 3.88 -5.09
CA LYS A 280 29.15 3.25 -4.47
C LYS A 280 28.77 1.88 -3.88
N PRO A 281 29.70 0.91 -3.91
CA PRO A 281 29.54 -0.34 -3.16
C PRO A 281 29.30 -0.09 -1.69
N GLY A 282 28.36 -0.85 -1.07
CA GLY A 282 28.12 -0.79 0.37
C GLY A 282 27.16 0.31 0.84
N ILE A 283 26.60 1.12 -0.05
CA ILE A 283 25.53 2.07 0.32
C ILE A 283 24.35 1.30 0.92
N ARG A 284 23.92 1.72 2.12
CA ARG A 284 22.78 1.10 2.81
C ARG A 284 21.48 1.27 2.01
N ARG A 285 20.59 0.30 2.07
CA ARG A 285 19.32 0.32 1.33
C ARG A 285 18.52 1.59 1.57
N ALA A 286 18.36 2.01 2.83
CA ALA A 286 17.62 3.23 3.18
C ALA A 286 18.24 4.50 2.58
N ASP A 287 19.58 4.62 2.62
CA ASP A 287 20.29 5.75 2.02
C ASP A 287 20.13 5.74 0.50
N ARG A 288 20.17 4.55 -0.12
CA ARG A 288 19.95 4.38 -1.55
C ARG A 288 18.52 4.78 -1.94
N ASP A 289 17.51 4.32 -1.19
CA ASP A 289 16.12 4.69 -1.44
C ASP A 289 15.90 6.19 -1.32
N ASN A 290 16.44 6.82 -0.27
CA ASN A 290 16.33 8.26 -0.06
C ASN A 290 17.03 9.04 -1.19
N THR A 291 18.23 8.63 -1.59
CA THR A 291 18.98 9.28 -2.66
C THR A 291 18.23 9.19 -4.01
N ILE A 292 17.61 8.04 -4.31
CA ILE A 292 16.80 7.87 -5.52
C ILE A 292 15.57 8.78 -5.46
N ASP A 293 14.89 8.85 -4.32
CA ASP A 293 13.70 9.69 -4.13
C ASP A 293 14.02 11.16 -4.40
N VAL A 294 15.08 11.68 -3.79
CA VAL A 294 15.55 13.06 -4.01
C VAL A 294 16.01 13.26 -5.46
N TYR A 295 16.76 12.32 -6.04
CA TYR A 295 17.21 12.40 -7.44
C TYR A 295 16.05 12.49 -8.44
N ILE A 296 14.94 11.81 -8.17
CA ILE A 296 13.72 11.86 -9.00
C ILE A 296 12.94 13.15 -8.78
N SER A 297 13.04 13.77 -7.61
CA SER A 297 12.31 14.98 -7.24
C SER A 297 12.79 16.21 -8.01
N ASP A 298 12.17 17.34 -7.77
CA ASP A 298 12.63 18.63 -8.32
C ASP A 298 13.81 19.20 -7.52
N ASP A 299 14.06 18.66 -6.30
CA ASP A 299 15.16 19.03 -5.42
C ASP A 299 16.42 18.16 -5.63
N TYR A 300 16.59 17.58 -6.81
CA TYR A 300 17.70 16.66 -7.14
C TYR A 300 19.09 17.28 -6.91
N GLU A 301 19.21 18.60 -6.90
CA GLU A 301 20.45 19.28 -6.60
C GLU A 301 20.97 18.96 -5.20
N ASP A 302 20.11 18.65 -4.24
CA ASP A 302 20.49 18.29 -2.87
C ASP A 302 21.39 17.05 -2.82
N VAL A 303 21.24 16.12 -3.75
CA VAL A 303 22.10 14.93 -3.85
C VAL A 303 23.17 15.03 -4.96
N LEU A 304 23.04 15.98 -5.88
CA LEU A 304 24.00 16.20 -6.99
C LEU A 304 24.94 17.37 -6.75
N ALA A 305 24.79 18.14 -5.66
CA ALA A 305 25.68 19.23 -5.30
C ALA A 305 27.11 18.74 -5.11
N GLU A 306 28.08 19.61 -5.44
CA GLU A 306 29.50 19.33 -5.20
C GLU A 306 29.77 19.17 -3.70
N GLY A 307 30.53 18.14 -3.33
CA GLY A 307 30.76 17.77 -1.94
C GLY A 307 29.69 16.84 -1.35
N THR A 308 28.53 16.64 -2.03
CA THR A 308 27.43 15.77 -1.60
C THR A 308 27.34 14.50 -2.43
N TRP A 309 27.34 14.62 -3.77
CA TRP A 309 27.20 13.46 -4.66
C TRP A 309 28.28 12.39 -4.40
N GLN A 310 29.48 12.81 -4.01
CA GLN A 310 30.59 11.92 -3.69
C GLN A 310 30.30 10.99 -2.52
N ASN A 311 29.30 11.29 -1.69
CA ASN A 311 28.89 10.39 -0.59
C ASN A 311 28.15 9.15 -1.09
N PHE A 312 27.50 9.26 -2.25
CA PHE A 312 26.58 8.23 -2.74
C PHE A 312 27.08 7.53 -4.03
N PHE A 313 27.72 8.30 -4.93
CA PHE A 313 28.02 7.84 -6.28
C PHE A 313 29.52 7.71 -6.54
N THR A 314 29.88 6.82 -7.46
CA THR A 314 31.27 6.66 -7.95
C THR A 314 31.65 7.75 -8.94
N GLU A 315 30.67 8.31 -9.66
CA GLU A 315 30.77 9.44 -10.57
C GLU A 315 29.48 10.25 -10.48
N LYS A 316 29.55 11.55 -10.83
CA LYS A 316 28.37 12.43 -10.76
C LYS A 316 27.36 12.06 -11.85
N PRO A 317 26.14 11.62 -11.48
CA PRO A 317 25.11 11.35 -12.47
C PRO A 317 24.59 12.64 -13.11
N GLU A 318 24.17 12.55 -14.37
CA GLU A 318 23.39 13.61 -15.02
C GLU A 318 21.99 13.70 -14.41
N PRO A 319 21.43 14.91 -14.20
CA PRO A 319 20.08 15.09 -13.71
C PRO A 319 19.03 14.42 -14.61
N LEU A 320 17.98 13.90 -14.02
CA LEU A 320 16.78 13.47 -14.76
C LEU A 320 15.91 14.70 -15.06
N THR A 321 15.94 15.16 -16.30
CA THR A 321 15.25 16.39 -16.68
C THR A 321 13.72 16.25 -16.61
N ARG A 322 13.03 17.38 -16.55
CA ARG A 322 11.56 17.41 -16.53
C ARG A 322 10.95 16.79 -17.80
N GLU A 323 11.58 17.01 -18.94
CA GLU A 323 11.20 16.45 -20.23
C GLU A 323 11.37 14.93 -20.24
N GLU A 324 12.49 14.41 -19.73
CA GLU A 324 12.73 12.98 -19.59
C GLU A 324 11.70 12.32 -18.65
N LYS A 325 11.41 12.97 -17.49
CA LYS A 325 10.37 12.49 -16.56
C LYS A 325 9.01 12.39 -17.26
N LYS A 326 8.58 13.45 -17.96
CA LYS A 326 7.31 13.45 -18.69
C LYS A 326 7.25 12.39 -19.77
N ALA A 327 8.32 12.25 -20.57
CA ALA A 327 8.39 11.25 -21.63
C ALA A 327 8.33 9.82 -21.10
N TRP A 328 8.93 9.55 -19.92
CA TRP A 328 8.86 8.25 -19.28
C TRP A 328 7.48 7.97 -18.67
N ILE A 329 6.91 8.94 -17.96
CA ILE A 329 5.57 8.82 -17.37
C ILE A 329 4.52 8.58 -18.44
N ALA A 330 4.62 9.23 -19.59
CA ALA A 330 3.68 9.05 -20.70
C ALA A 330 3.65 7.62 -21.29
N GLN A 331 4.65 6.79 -21.00
CA GLN A 331 4.68 5.37 -21.39
C GLN A 331 3.91 4.45 -20.43
N ASN A 332 3.54 4.96 -19.25
CA ASN A 332 2.72 4.19 -18.32
C ASN A 332 1.27 4.12 -18.82
N THR A 333 0.71 2.92 -18.88
CA THR A 333 -0.62 2.63 -19.42
C THR A 333 -1.33 1.60 -18.55
N LYS A 334 -2.63 1.40 -18.80
CA LYS A 334 -3.45 0.38 -18.13
C LYS A 334 -3.44 0.48 -16.60
N VAL A 335 -3.31 1.70 -16.08
CA VAL A 335 -3.41 1.96 -14.64
C VAL A 335 -4.88 2.01 -14.26
N SER A 336 -5.23 1.38 -13.16
CA SER A 336 -6.55 1.40 -12.55
C SER A 336 -6.57 2.38 -11.37
N LEU A 337 -7.66 3.11 -11.19
CA LEU A 337 -7.85 4.09 -10.13
C LEU A 337 -9.13 3.82 -9.35
N GLY A 338 -9.02 3.65 -8.04
CA GLY A 338 -10.15 3.63 -7.11
C GLY A 338 -10.24 4.91 -6.30
N SER A 339 -11.46 5.30 -5.92
CA SER A 339 -11.74 6.39 -5.00
C SER A 339 -12.74 5.93 -3.93
N ASP A 340 -12.52 6.31 -2.67
CA ASP A 340 -13.38 5.94 -1.55
C ASP A 340 -14.75 6.64 -1.54
N ALA A 341 -14.92 7.66 -2.41
CA ALA A 341 -16.18 8.35 -2.67
C ALA A 341 -16.18 8.91 -4.10
N PHE A 342 -17.22 9.68 -4.46
CA PHE A 342 -17.31 10.29 -5.79
C PHE A 342 -16.19 11.31 -6.06
N PHE A 343 -15.83 11.49 -7.32
CA PHE A 343 -15.03 12.63 -7.76
C PHE A 343 -15.93 13.84 -7.97
N PRO A 344 -15.61 14.99 -7.33
CA PRO A 344 -16.47 16.18 -7.44
C PRO A 344 -16.36 16.90 -8.79
N PHE A 345 -15.20 16.79 -9.48
CA PHE A 345 -14.91 17.48 -10.73
C PHE A 345 -13.97 16.70 -11.61
N GLY A 346 -13.97 16.99 -12.92
CA GLY A 346 -13.13 16.36 -13.94
C GLY A 346 -11.62 16.62 -13.78
N ASP A 347 -11.21 17.60 -12.97
CA ASP A 347 -9.77 17.84 -12.69
C ASP A 347 -9.06 16.63 -12.04
N ASN A 348 -9.81 15.82 -11.30
CA ASN A 348 -9.33 14.55 -10.77
C ASN A 348 -8.99 13.57 -11.91
N ILE A 349 -9.82 13.53 -12.94
CA ILE A 349 -9.62 12.68 -14.12
C ILE A 349 -8.45 13.20 -14.95
N GLU A 350 -8.34 14.53 -15.14
CA GLU A 350 -7.18 15.16 -15.79
C GLU A 350 -5.87 14.76 -15.09
N ARG A 351 -5.86 14.76 -13.76
CA ARG A 351 -4.67 14.32 -13.00
C ARG A 351 -4.40 12.82 -13.19
N ALA A 352 -5.44 12.01 -13.12
CA ALA A 352 -5.33 10.55 -13.24
C ALA A 352 -4.79 10.13 -14.61
N HIS A 353 -5.30 10.73 -15.68
CA HIS A 353 -4.85 10.47 -17.04
C HIS A 353 -3.35 10.68 -17.22
N LYS A 354 -2.77 11.70 -16.59
CA LYS A 354 -1.32 11.97 -16.67
C LYS A 354 -0.44 10.87 -16.10
N SER A 355 -0.98 10.01 -15.24
CA SER A 355 -0.30 8.82 -14.67
C SER A 355 -0.65 7.51 -15.38
N GLY A 356 -1.29 7.57 -16.54
CA GLY A 356 -1.61 6.40 -17.36
C GLY A 356 -2.89 5.67 -16.96
N VAL A 357 -3.81 6.32 -16.23
CA VAL A 357 -5.10 5.72 -15.84
C VAL A 357 -5.99 5.53 -17.07
N GLU A 358 -6.48 4.32 -17.25
CA GLU A 358 -7.43 3.92 -18.28
C GLU A 358 -8.74 3.36 -17.68
N TYR A 359 -8.73 2.98 -16.40
CA TYR A 359 -9.85 2.34 -15.70
C TYR A 359 -10.09 3.01 -14.36
N ILE A 360 -11.37 3.31 -14.06
CA ILE A 360 -11.76 3.98 -12.81
C ILE A 360 -12.93 3.26 -12.16
N ALA A 361 -12.93 3.16 -10.84
CA ALA A 361 -14.06 2.80 -10.01
C ALA A 361 -14.26 3.85 -8.90
N GLN A 362 -15.46 4.42 -8.83
CA GLN A 362 -15.85 5.40 -7.83
C GLN A 362 -17.34 5.26 -7.48
N ALA A 363 -17.78 5.87 -6.39
CA ALA A 363 -19.17 5.72 -5.92
C ALA A 363 -20.22 6.28 -6.91
N GLY A 364 -19.93 7.40 -7.57
CA GLY A 364 -20.95 8.19 -8.28
C GLY A 364 -21.84 8.98 -7.32
N GLY A 365 -22.79 9.75 -7.87
CA GLY A 365 -23.76 10.53 -7.09
C GLY A 365 -23.34 11.97 -6.79
N SER A 366 -22.32 12.49 -7.48
CA SER A 366 -22.00 13.91 -7.47
C SER A 366 -22.97 14.70 -8.35
N VAL A 367 -23.30 15.92 -7.95
CA VAL A 367 -24.04 16.86 -8.81
C VAL A 367 -23.30 17.23 -10.09
N ARG A 368 -22.03 16.89 -10.19
CA ARG A 368 -21.15 17.14 -11.35
C ARG A 368 -20.64 15.85 -11.97
N ASP A 369 -21.37 14.74 -11.84
CA ASP A 369 -21.04 13.48 -12.51
C ASP A 369 -20.96 13.63 -14.04
N ASP A 370 -21.78 14.51 -14.62
CA ASP A 370 -21.73 14.91 -16.03
C ASP A 370 -20.31 15.35 -16.47
N ASN A 371 -19.70 16.26 -15.72
CA ASN A 371 -18.36 16.78 -16.00
C ASN A 371 -17.27 15.71 -15.83
N VAL A 372 -17.44 14.83 -14.84
CA VAL A 372 -16.51 13.70 -14.62
C VAL A 372 -16.58 12.70 -15.75
N ILE A 373 -17.80 12.33 -16.19
CA ILE A 373 -18.03 11.41 -17.33
C ILE A 373 -17.44 12.01 -18.61
N GLU A 374 -17.76 13.27 -18.93
CA GLU A 374 -17.25 13.96 -20.11
C GLU A 374 -15.71 13.97 -20.15
N THR A 375 -15.06 14.19 -19.00
CA THR A 375 -13.62 14.17 -18.92
C THR A 375 -13.05 12.77 -19.13
N CYS A 376 -13.70 11.73 -18.60
CA CYS A 376 -13.33 10.33 -18.90
C CYS A 376 -13.45 10.02 -20.39
N ASP A 377 -14.55 10.42 -21.02
CA ASP A 377 -14.80 10.18 -22.45
C ASP A 377 -13.79 10.89 -23.35
N LYS A 378 -13.37 12.11 -22.97
CA LYS A 378 -12.28 12.86 -23.64
C LYS A 378 -11.00 12.04 -23.75
N TYR A 379 -10.69 11.20 -22.79
CA TYR A 379 -9.47 10.40 -22.73
C TYR A 379 -9.70 8.91 -23.00
N GLY A 380 -10.91 8.49 -23.35
CA GLY A 380 -11.25 7.09 -23.58
C GLY A 380 -11.18 6.20 -22.34
N ILE A 381 -11.29 6.79 -21.15
CA ILE A 381 -11.25 6.08 -19.87
C ILE A 381 -12.58 5.36 -19.63
N THR A 382 -12.50 4.08 -19.23
CA THR A 382 -13.67 3.31 -18.78
C THR A 382 -13.87 3.54 -17.29
N MET A 383 -15.05 4.04 -16.88
CA MET A 383 -15.36 4.29 -15.48
C MET A 383 -16.64 3.58 -15.06
N ALA A 384 -16.59 2.93 -13.89
CA ALA A 384 -17.76 2.36 -13.21
C ALA A 384 -18.21 3.23 -12.03
N PHE A 385 -19.51 3.37 -11.87
CA PHE A 385 -20.15 3.85 -10.64
C PHE A 385 -20.54 2.66 -9.78
N THR A 386 -19.79 2.44 -8.70
CA THR A 386 -19.99 1.30 -7.80
C THR A 386 -21.20 1.45 -6.89
N GLY A 387 -21.70 2.68 -6.68
CA GLY A 387 -22.73 2.98 -5.69
C GLY A 387 -22.26 2.83 -4.23
N VAL A 388 -20.98 2.56 -4.00
CA VAL A 388 -20.42 2.25 -2.69
C VAL A 388 -19.46 3.36 -2.23
N ARG A 389 -19.73 3.90 -1.04
CA ARG A 389 -18.80 4.80 -0.33
C ARG A 389 -18.01 4.00 0.70
N LEU A 390 -16.68 4.22 0.74
CA LEU A 390 -15.73 3.46 1.56
C LEU A 390 -15.03 4.33 2.60
N PHE A 391 -15.72 5.32 3.17
CA PHE A 391 -15.11 6.18 4.18
C PHE A 391 -14.62 5.38 5.39
N HIS A 392 -13.40 5.67 5.81
CA HIS A 392 -12.71 5.09 6.95
C HIS A 392 -12.14 6.20 7.82
N HIS A 393 -12.56 6.24 9.09
CA HIS A 393 -12.16 7.26 10.07
C HIS A 393 -11.75 6.67 11.41
#